data_adfa9f13ad447bbce58b3472d2619e43
#
_entry.id   adfa9f13ad447bbce58b3472d2619e43
#
_cell.length_a   1.000
_cell.length_b   1.000
_cell.length_c   1.000
_cell.angle_alpha   90.00
_cell.angle_beta   90.00
_cell.angle_gamma   90.00
#
_symmetry.space_group_name_H-M   'P 1'
#
loop_
_entity.id
_entity.type
_entity.pdbx_description
1 polymer ?
#
loop_
_entity_poly.entity_id
_entity_poly.type
_entity_poly.pdbx_seq_one_letter_code
_entity_poly.pdbx_strand_id
1 'polypeptide(L)'
;MDVSFCVSALDEALTRFGRPEIFNTDQGSQFTSAAFTGTLAAAGVRISMDGRGRWMDNVFIERLWRSLKYEDVYLKGYADGRDAKAGIAAWIAFYNLQRPHQALGNRMPMAVWRGGIIGAIDATAVDMTLRLDNARALPTYPQPQPQQQKALVA
;
A
#
# COMPACT_ATOMS: atom_id res chain seq x y z
N MET A 1 -11.77 -10.43 16.94
CA MET A 1 -11.42 -9.23 16.16
C MET A 1 -12.48 -9.08 15.10
N ASP A 2 -13.10 -7.93 14.99
CA ASP A 2 -14.20 -7.69 14.05
C ASP A 2 -13.67 -7.73 12.59
N VAL A 3 -14.39 -8.40 11.71
CA VAL A 3 -14.06 -8.55 10.28
C VAL A 3 -14.53 -7.35 9.46
N SER A 4 -15.49 -6.58 10.00
CA SER A 4 -16.17 -5.50 9.27
C SER A 4 -15.22 -4.47 8.70
N PHE A 5 -14.16 -4.09 9.44
CA PHE A 5 -13.18 -3.12 8.95
C PHE A 5 -12.36 -3.63 7.76
N CYS A 6 -12.05 -4.94 7.72
CA CYS A 6 -11.35 -5.55 6.59
C CYS A 6 -12.24 -5.56 5.33
N VAL A 7 -13.53 -5.88 5.50
CA VAL A 7 -14.50 -5.86 4.41
C VAL A 7 -14.70 -4.44 3.90
N SER A 8 -14.88 -3.45 4.79
CA SER A 8 -14.99 -2.05 4.40
C SER A 8 -13.78 -1.53 3.65
N ALA A 9 -12.56 -1.89 4.08
CA ALA A 9 -11.34 -1.51 3.40
C ALA A 9 -11.23 -2.18 2.01
N LEU A 10 -11.68 -3.43 1.89
CA LEU A 10 -11.73 -4.15 0.61
C LEU A 10 -12.73 -3.49 -0.35
N ASP A 11 -13.94 -3.17 0.11
CA ASP A 11 -14.98 -2.49 -0.69
C ASP A 11 -14.50 -1.12 -1.17
N GLU A 12 -13.86 -0.34 -0.29
CA GLU A 12 -13.24 0.92 -0.68
C GLU A 12 -12.16 0.73 -1.75
N ALA A 13 -11.30 -0.26 -1.59
CA ALA A 13 -10.24 -0.54 -2.55
C ALA A 13 -10.80 -0.97 -3.92
N LEU A 14 -11.77 -1.87 -3.95
CA LEU A 14 -12.44 -2.31 -5.18
C LEU A 14 -13.16 -1.16 -5.89
N THR A 15 -13.79 -0.27 -5.12
CA THR A 15 -14.49 0.90 -5.67
C THR A 15 -13.51 1.92 -6.27
N ARG A 16 -12.37 2.16 -5.62
CA ARG A 16 -11.40 3.20 -6.03
C ARG A 16 -10.45 2.75 -7.12
N PHE A 17 -10.05 1.50 -7.11
CA PHE A 17 -8.97 0.98 -7.97
C PHE A 17 -9.44 -0.09 -8.95
N GLY A 18 -10.71 -0.46 -8.89
CA GLY A 18 -11.26 -1.56 -9.67
C GLY A 18 -10.91 -2.93 -9.10
N ARG A 19 -11.38 -3.97 -9.77
CA ARG A 19 -11.14 -5.35 -9.34
C ARG A 19 -9.82 -5.88 -9.87
N PRO A 20 -8.96 -6.48 -9.01
CA PRO A 20 -7.81 -7.23 -9.48
C PRO A 20 -8.25 -8.58 -10.06
N GLU A 21 -7.41 -9.20 -10.86
CA GLU A 21 -7.66 -10.57 -11.36
C GLU A 21 -7.53 -11.60 -10.23
N ILE A 22 -6.53 -11.42 -9.37
CA ILE A 22 -6.23 -12.28 -8.23
C ILE A 22 -5.99 -11.40 -7.00
N PHE A 23 -6.60 -11.78 -5.88
CA PHE A 23 -6.31 -11.22 -4.57
C PHE A 23 -5.55 -12.24 -3.73
N ASN A 24 -4.30 -11.92 -3.37
CA ASN A 24 -3.48 -12.78 -2.52
C ASN A 24 -3.55 -12.34 -1.07
N THR A 25 -3.68 -13.30 -0.15
CA THR A 25 -3.71 -13.05 1.28
C THR A 25 -3.16 -14.24 2.06
N ASP A 26 -2.83 -14.02 3.33
CA ASP A 26 -2.53 -15.10 4.27
C ASP A 26 -3.82 -15.81 4.75
N GLN A 27 -3.65 -16.82 5.60
CA GLN A 27 -4.75 -17.56 6.22
C GLN A 27 -5.25 -16.92 7.53
N GLY A 28 -5.11 -15.61 7.69
CA GLY A 28 -5.65 -14.88 8.84
C GLY A 28 -7.17 -15.06 8.95
N SER A 29 -7.68 -15.14 10.18
CA SER A 29 -9.11 -15.41 10.45
C SER A 29 -10.05 -14.39 9.80
N GLN A 30 -9.60 -13.14 9.63
CA GLN A 30 -10.35 -12.09 8.95
C GLN A 30 -10.49 -12.39 7.46
N PHE A 31 -9.42 -12.84 6.82
CA PHE A 31 -9.34 -13.07 5.36
C PHE A 31 -9.97 -14.39 4.94
N THR A 32 -10.05 -15.37 5.85
CA THR A 32 -10.75 -16.65 5.62
C THR A 32 -12.24 -16.58 5.95
N SER A 33 -12.73 -15.46 6.48
CA SER A 33 -14.14 -15.29 6.84
C SER A 33 -15.05 -15.33 5.61
N ALA A 34 -16.27 -15.85 5.78
CA ALA A 34 -17.28 -15.89 4.72
C ALA A 34 -17.63 -14.49 4.19
N ALA A 35 -17.61 -13.47 5.05
CA ALA A 35 -17.86 -12.09 4.65
C ALA A 35 -16.78 -11.56 3.70
N PHE A 36 -15.51 -11.74 4.04
CA PHE A 36 -14.39 -11.26 3.21
C PHE A 36 -14.28 -12.02 1.88
N THR A 37 -14.30 -13.35 1.94
CA THR A 37 -14.24 -14.20 0.74
C THR A 37 -15.46 -14.03 -0.15
N GLY A 38 -16.65 -13.82 0.45
CA GLY A 38 -17.88 -13.54 -0.27
C GLY A 38 -17.84 -12.22 -1.04
N THR A 39 -17.27 -11.17 -0.46
CA THR A 39 -17.06 -9.87 -1.15
C THR A 39 -16.16 -10.03 -2.38
N LEU A 40 -15.05 -10.75 -2.27
CA LEU A 40 -14.16 -11.02 -3.41
C LEU A 40 -14.84 -11.86 -4.48
N ALA A 41 -15.57 -12.92 -4.08
CA ALA A 41 -16.29 -13.78 -4.99
C ALA A 41 -17.39 -13.02 -5.75
N ALA A 42 -18.16 -12.17 -5.06
CA ALA A 42 -19.18 -11.30 -5.66
C ALA A 42 -18.58 -10.31 -6.67
N ALA A 43 -17.36 -9.83 -6.42
CA ALA A 43 -16.61 -8.98 -7.36
C ALA A 43 -15.98 -9.77 -8.52
N GLY A 44 -16.08 -11.11 -8.55
CA GLY A 44 -15.44 -11.95 -9.57
C GLY A 44 -13.92 -12.00 -9.48
N VAL A 45 -13.37 -11.80 -8.27
CA VAL A 45 -11.92 -11.82 -8.00
C VAL A 45 -11.51 -13.23 -7.57
N ARG A 46 -10.47 -13.77 -8.19
CA ARG A 46 -9.88 -15.04 -7.76
C ARG A 46 -9.10 -14.86 -6.46
N ILE A 47 -9.29 -15.77 -5.51
CA ILE A 47 -8.62 -15.72 -4.22
C ILE A 47 -7.43 -16.69 -4.26
N SER A 48 -6.24 -16.18 -3.92
CA SER A 48 -5.04 -16.97 -3.67
C SER A 48 -4.70 -16.85 -2.19
N MET A 49 -4.61 -17.98 -1.48
CA MET A 49 -4.20 -18.00 -0.08
C MET A 49 -2.88 -18.71 0.07
N ASP A 50 -1.96 -18.10 0.80
CA ASP A 50 -0.66 -18.70 1.06
C ASP A 50 -0.80 -20.00 1.84
N GLY A 51 -0.13 -21.04 1.39
CA GLY A 51 -0.08 -22.30 2.10
C GLY A 51 0.73 -22.19 3.40
N ARG A 52 0.52 -23.10 4.35
CA ARG A 52 1.31 -23.17 5.58
C ARG A 52 2.81 -23.22 5.25
N GLY A 53 3.60 -22.32 5.85
CA GLY A 53 5.06 -22.24 5.67
C GLY A 53 5.51 -21.48 4.41
N ARG A 54 4.62 -20.92 3.61
CA ARG A 54 4.95 -20.13 2.40
C ARG A 54 5.06 -18.65 2.68
N TRP A 55 5.82 -18.27 3.70
CA TRP A 55 6.05 -16.88 4.10
C TRP A 55 6.65 -16.01 2.97
N MET A 56 7.32 -16.62 2.00
CA MET A 56 7.90 -15.89 0.87
C MET A 56 6.84 -15.24 -0.03
N ASP A 57 5.63 -15.75 -0.04
CA ASP A 57 4.55 -15.21 -0.86
C ASP A 57 4.09 -13.83 -0.33
N ASN A 58 4.32 -13.55 0.97
CA ASN A 58 4.02 -12.28 1.64
C ASN A 58 5.22 -11.34 1.82
N VAL A 59 6.42 -11.71 1.33
CA VAL A 59 7.65 -10.96 1.57
C VAL A 59 7.57 -9.47 1.17
N PHE A 60 6.81 -9.13 0.15
CA PHE A 60 6.68 -7.75 -0.31
C PHE A 60 5.87 -6.89 0.66
N ILE A 61 4.76 -7.41 1.17
CA ILE A 61 3.93 -6.68 2.15
C ILE A 61 4.64 -6.61 3.51
N GLU A 62 5.34 -7.65 3.91
CA GLU A 62 6.15 -7.64 5.13
C GLU A 62 7.28 -6.61 5.05
N ARG A 63 7.94 -6.48 3.90
CA ARG A 63 8.95 -5.45 3.66
C ARG A 63 8.35 -4.04 3.73
N LEU A 64 7.16 -3.83 3.17
CA LEU A 64 6.45 -2.56 3.28
C LEU A 64 6.15 -2.22 4.75
N TRP A 65 5.61 -3.15 5.52
CA TRP A 65 5.33 -2.97 6.94
C TRP A 65 6.60 -2.70 7.75
N ARG A 66 7.69 -3.37 7.43
CA ARG A 66 8.98 -3.09 8.06
C ARG A 66 9.43 -1.67 7.77
N SER A 67 9.40 -1.24 6.52
CA SER A 67 9.77 0.12 6.14
C SER A 67 8.91 1.15 6.87
N LEU A 68 7.58 1.00 6.87
CA LEU A 68 6.68 1.89 7.60
C LEU A 68 7.02 1.97 9.09
N LYS A 69 7.24 0.83 9.74
CA LYS A 69 7.54 0.79 11.17
C LYS A 69 8.84 1.52 11.51
N TYR A 70 9.92 1.26 10.76
CA TYR A 70 11.23 1.81 11.07
C TYR A 70 11.46 3.22 10.53
N GLU A 71 10.80 3.60 9.47
CA GLU A 71 10.98 4.92 8.86
C GLU A 71 9.97 5.97 9.38
N ASP A 72 8.87 5.53 9.97
CA ASP A 72 7.78 6.41 10.39
C ASP A 72 7.31 6.14 11.82
N VAL A 73 6.68 4.99 12.07
CA VAL A 73 5.97 4.72 13.33
C VAL A 73 6.88 4.80 14.55
N TYR A 74 8.04 4.14 14.52
CA TYR A 74 8.97 4.12 15.65
C TYR A 74 9.71 5.44 15.84
N LEU A 75 9.86 6.23 14.77
CA LEU A 75 10.56 7.52 14.87
C LEU A 75 9.66 8.63 15.38
N LYS A 76 8.37 8.60 15.06
CA LYS A 76 7.44 9.69 15.39
C LYS A 76 6.78 9.52 16.75
N GLY A 77 6.56 8.28 17.22
CA GLY A 77 5.92 8.05 18.49
C GLY A 77 4.55 8.74 18.61
N TYR A 78 3.64 8.40 17.73
CA TYR A 78 2.32 9.04 17.63
C TYR A 78 1.58 9.15 18.95
N ALA A 79 0.99 10.30 19.21
CA ALA A 79 0.29 10.60 20.46
C ALA A 79 -1.02 9.81 20.60
N ASP A 80 -1.74 9.61 19.51
CA ASP A 80 -3.01 8.90 19.47
C ASP A 80 -3.29 8.25 18.10
N GLY A 81 -4.42 7.54 17.99
CA GLY A 81 -4.82 6.86 16.76
C GLY A 81 -5.15 7.81 15.60
N ARG A 82 -5.57 9.05 15.88
CA ARG A 82 -5.85 10.07 14.85
C ARG A 82 -4.55 10.58 14.26
N ASP A 83 -3.58 10.89 15.12
CA ASP A 83 -2.24 11.31 14.73
C ASP A 83 -1.54 10.20 13.93
N ALA A 84 -1.61 8.96 14.41
CA ALA A 84 -1.08 7.80 13.70
C ALA A 84 -1.72 7.63 12.31
N LYS A 85 -3.04 7.77 12.19
CA LYS A 85 -3.73 7.67 10.90
C LYS A 85 -3.26 8.75 9.92
N ALA A 86 -3.12 9.99 10.36
CA ALA A 86 -2.65 11.09 9.52
C ALA A 86 -1.19 10.88 9.08
N GLY A 87 -0.31 10.50 10.01
CA GLY A 87 1.10 10.27 9.74
C GLY A 87 1.33 9.08 8.81
N ILE A 88 0.68 7.95 9.06
CA ILE A 88 0.77 6.77 8.20
C ILE A 88 0.24 7.08 6.80
N ALA A 89 -0.87 7.82 6.68
CA ALA A 89 -1.39 8.24 5.37
C ALA A 89 -0.38 9.08 4.59
N ALA A 90 0.28 10.03 5.25
CA ALA A 90 1.33 10.85 4.64
C ALA A 90 2.54 10.01 4.20
N TRP A 91 2.97 9.05 5.05
CA TRP A 91 4.07 8.15 4.69
C TRP A 91 3.72 7.24 3.50
N ILE A 92 2.52 6.68 3.45
CA ILE A 92 2.05 5.87 2.29
C ILE A 92 2.00 6.72 1.01
N ALA A 93 1.55 7.97 1.11
CA ALA A 93 1.57 8.89 -0.04
C ALA A 93 3.00 9.15 -0.53
N PHE A 94 3.94 9.44 0.38
CA PHE A 94 5.36 9.56 0.05
C PHE A 94 5.90 8.30 -0.62
N TYR A 95 5.66 7.11 -0.02
CA TYR A 95 6.11 5.82 -0.53
C TYR A 95 5.65 5.57 -1.97
N ASN A 96 4.38 5.85 -2.24
CA ASN A 96 3.79 5.56 -3.54
C ASN A 96 4.12 6.60 -4.62
N LEU A 97 4.25 7.88 -4.24
CA LEU A 97 4.30 8.99 -5.20
C LEU A 97 5.67 9.64 -5.36
N GLN A 98 6.55 9.48 -4.37
CA GLN A 98 7.82 10.21 -4.32
C GLN A 98 9.05 9.30 -4.15
N ARG A 99 8.90 8.16 -3.49
CA ARG A 99 10.02 7.26 -3.20
C ARG A 99 10.38 6.44 -4.44
N PRO A 100 11.61 6.57 -5.00
CA PRO A 100 12.07 5.70 -6.07
C PRO A 100 12.40 4.30 -5.54
N HIS A 101 12.11 3.28 -6.33
CA HIS A 101 12.38 1.88 -6.00
C HIS A 101 13.32 1.26 -7.02
N GLN A 102 14.45 0.75 -6.56
CA GLN A 102 15.45 0.11 -7.43
C GLN A 102 14.85 -1.06 -8.24
N ALA A 103 14.03 -1.90 -7.62
CA ALA A 103 13.34 -3.01 -8.28
C ALA A 103 12.36 -2.57 -9.38
N LEU A 104 11.95 -1.30 -9.39
CA LEU A 104 11.08 -0.69 -10.38
C LEU A 104 11.86 0.22 -11.37
N GLY A 105 13.16 0.03 -11.49
CA GLY A 105 14.02 0.88 -12.33
C GLY A 105 14.06 2.32 -11.82
N ASN A 106 14.14 2.51 -10.51
CA ASN A 106 14.11 3.80 -9.80
C ASN A 106 12.84 4.63 -10.06
N ARG A 107 11.76 4.01 -10.48
CA ARG A 107 10.44 4.66 -10.62
C ARG A 107 9.63 4.54 -9.33
N MET A 108 8.69 5.45 -9.15
CA MET A 108 7.74 5.42 -8.05
C MET A 108 6.68 4.32 -8.27
N PRO A 109 6.22 3.60 -7.21
CA PRO A 109 5.22 2.54 -7.32
C PRO A 109 3.96 2.97 -8.08
N MET A 110 3.42 4.13 -7.76
CA MET A 110 2.21 4.66 -8.41
C MET A 110 2.43 4.96 -9.89
N ALA A 111 3.61 5.43 -10.29
CA ALA A 111 3.91 5.68 -11.70
C ALA A 111 3.97 4.38 -12.51
N VAL A 112 4.54 3.31 -11.92
CA VAL A 112 4.59 1.99 -12.56
C VAL A 112 3.19 1.39 -12.67
N TRP A 113 2.41 1.45 -11.59
CA TRP A 113 1.04 0.93 -11.58
C TRP A 113 0.15 1.62 -12.62
N ARG A 114 0.19 2.96 -12.70
CA ARG A 114 -0.55 3.73 -13.71
C ARG A 114 -0.07 3.42 -15.14
N GLY A 115 1.21 3.29 -15.35
CA GLY A 115 1.79 2.90 -16.64
C GLY A 115 1.32 1.52 -17.09
N GLY A 116 1.20 0.56 -16.18
CA GLY A 116 0.64 -0.76 -16.44
C GLY A 116 -0.86 -0.71 -16.80
N ILE A 117 -1.63 0.14 -16.12
CA ILE A 117 -3.04 0.36 -16.43
C ILE A 117 -3.20 1.03 -17.80
N ILE A 118 -2.43 2.06 -18.12
CA ILE A 118 -2.49 2.76 -19.41
C ILE A 118 -2.11 1.79 -20.54
N GLY A 119 -1.09 0.96 -20.37
CA GLY A 119 -0.73 -0.08 -21.33
C GLY A 119 -1.82 -1.16 -21.51
N ALA A 120 -2.66 -1.39 -20.49
CA ALA A 120 -3.82 -2.27 -20.58
C ALA A 120 -5.06 -1.55 -21.13
N ILE A 121 -5.17 -0.23 -20.99
CA ILE A 121 -6.31 0.62 -21.41
C ILE A 121 -6.15 1.10 -22.86
N ASP A 122 -4.95 1.12 -23.42
CA ASP A 122 -4.75 1.35 -24.86
C ASP A 122 -5.46 0.30 -25.74
N ALA A 123 -6.02 -0.73 -25.10
CA ALA A 123 -6.95 -1.67 -25.70
C ALA A 123 -8.45 -1.28 -25.53
N THR A 124 -8.81 -0.34 -24.61
CA THR A 124 -10.20 0.12 -24.41
C THR A 124 -10.19 1.49 -23.72
N ALA A 125 -10.42 2.56 -24.50
CA ALA A 125 -10.41 3.94 -24.00
C ALA A 125 -11.47 4.21 -22.91
N VAL A 126 -11.02 4.57 -21.69
CA VAL A 126 -11.85 5.30 -20.71
C VAL A 126 -10.98 6.37 -20.03
N ASP A 127 -11.44 7.59 -20.15
CA ASP A 127 -10.86 8.82 -19.59
C ASP A 127 -10.88 8.83 -18.05
N MET A 128 -9.73 8.70 -17.42
CA MET A 128 -9.55 8.78 -15.96
C MET A 128 -8.80 10.06 -15.51
N THR A 129 -8.72 11.08 -16.35
CA THR A 129 -8.00 12.32 -16.06
C THR A 129 -8.73 13.27 -15.09
N LEU A 130 -10.01 13.05 -14.80
CA LEU A 130 -10.89 14.03 -14.14
C LEU A 130 -10.99 13.98 -12.60
N ARG A 131 -10.20 13.18 -11.87
CA ARG A 131 -10.33 13.09 -10.40
C ARG A 131 -9.09 13.47 -9.57
N LEU A 132 -8.05 14.05 -10.16
CA LEU A 132 -6.82 14.40 -9.44
C LEU A 132 -6.62 15.89 -9.17
N ASP A 133 -7.48 16.77 -9.67
CA ASP A 133 -7.33 18.23 -9.49
C ASP A 133 -7.70 18.74 -8.09
N ASN A 134 -8.16 17.87 -7.20
CA ASN A 134 -8.45 18.19 -5.80
C ASN A 134 -7.44 17.67 -4.79
N ALA A 135 -6.29 17.17 -5.21
CA ALA A 135 -5.20 16.86 -4.29
C ALA A 135 -4.51 18.15 -3.87
N ARG A 136 -5.02 18.75 -2.79
CA ARG A 136 -4.34 19.77 -1.99
C ARG A 136 -2.87 19.41 -1.88
N ALA A 137 -1.96 20.36 -2.12
CA ALA A 137 -0.52 20.19 -2.10
C ALA A 137 -0.07 19.23 -0.99
N LEU A 138 0.51 18.11 -1.39
CA LEU A 138 0.99 17.09 -0.45
C LEU A 138 2.12 17.70 0.39
N PRO A 139 2.14 17.50 1.72
CA PRO A 139 3.22 17.96 2.56
C PRO A 139 4.54 17.35 2.08
N THR A 140 5.55 18.18 1.91
CA THR A 140 6.92 17.77 1.58
C THR A 140 7.48 16.98 2.78
N TYR A 141 7.81 15.72 2.59
CA TYR A 141 8.42 14.92 3.63
C TYR A 141 9.89 15.33 3.79
N PRO A 142 10.36 15.72 5.00
CA PRO A 142 11.75 16.10 5.19
C PRO A 142 12.67 14.91 4.88
N GLN A 143 13.68 15.15 4.05
CA GLN A 143 14.71 14.16 3.76
C GLN A 143 15.49 13.85 5.05
N PRO A 144 15.76 12.57 5.38
CA PRO A 144 16.63 12.23 6.50
C PRO A 144 18.02 12.84 6.26
N GLN A 145 18.47 13.68 7.19
CA GLN A 145 19.81 14.26 7.13
C GLN A 145 20.84 13.12 7.28
N PRO A 146 21.93 13.12 6.50
CA PRO A 146 23.01 12.15 6.69
C PRO A 146 23.58 12.32 8.10
N GLN A 147 23.50 11.26 8.91
CA GLN A 147 24.12 11.22 10.21
C GLN A 147 25.63 11.42 10.04
N GLN A 148 26.14 12.55 10.51
CA GLN A 148 27.58 12.77 10.67
C GLN A 148 28.10 11.69 11.62
N GLN A 149 28.81 10.72 11.09
CA GLN A 149 29.63 9.83 11.89
C GLN A 149 30.66 10.69 12.63
N LYS A 150 30.45 10.91 13.93
CA LYS A 150 31.51 11.39 14.80
C LYS A 150 32.58 10.30 14.81
N ALA A 151 33.69 10.57 14.14
CA ALA A 151 34.92 9.79 14.28
C ALA A 151 35.31 9.81 15.77
N LEU A 152 35.27 8.64 16.39
CA LEU A 152 35.89 8.43 17.68
C LEU A 152 37.42 8.34 17.41
N VAL A 153 38.13 9.42 17.61
CA VAL A 153 39.60 9.39 17.68
C VAL A 153 39.99 8.96 19.10
N ALA A 154 40.83 7.96 19.15
CA ALA A 154 41.41 7.19 20.24
C ALA A 154 41.64 7.93 21.55
#